data_9a675cbfbf6eddaa4873082bac840b2c
#
_entry.id   9a675cbfbf6eddaa4873082bac840b2c
#
_cell.length_a   1.000
_cell.length_b   1.000
_cell.length_c   1.000
_cell.angle_alpha   90.00
_cell.angle_beta   90.00
_cell.angle_gamma   90.00
#
_symmetry.space_group_name_H-M   'P 1'
#
loop_
_entity.id
_entity.type
_entity.pdbx_description
1 polymer ?
#
loop_
_entity_poly.entity_id
_entity_poly.type
_entity_poly.pdbx_seq_one_letter_code
_entity_poly.pdbx_strand_id
1 'polypeptide(L)'
;MPTQDNGRIGVIVELPIGTRTEISKEIGMRLYNQWMEQYPEIEVCNFTAGQASTDNTFASMSKNGSHILTFNISLSDPGERKRTLSEICDLMRKDLAGYPEIKKSQVNLGGGMSAMGGETMLDYEIYGYSFEETDSVAAQLSALLRDIKGVSEVRISRSDYQPEYQVDFDREKLALNGLNLATAATYLRNRINGATASQFREEGEEYDIKVMYAPEYRTSIDDIENIVVYNAQGKGVRVKELGTVVERFAPPTIDRKDRELSLIHI
;
A
#
# COMPACT_ATOMS: atom_id res chain seq x y z
N MET A 1 15.97 -11.02 25.48
CA MET A 1 17.04 -11.70 24.74
C MET A 1 17.83 -10.65 23.98
N PRO A 2 19.14 -10.71 23.88
CA PRO A 2 19.87 -9.76 23.04
C PRO A 2 19.39 -9.93 21.59
N THR A 3 19.11 -8.83 20.92
CA THR A 3 18.76 -8.82 19.50
C THR A 3 19.94 -9.38 18.70
N GLN A 4 19.71 -10.47 17.99
CA GLN A 4 20.77 -11.08 17.17
C GLN A 4 20.95 -10.19 15.93
N ASP A 5 22.16 -9.66 15.78
CA ASP A 5 22.53 -8.89 14.59
C ASP A 5 22.67 -9.84 13.39
N ASN A 6 21.67 -9.87 12.55
CA ASN A 6 21.63 -10.68 11.32
C ASN A 6 22.02 -9.89 10.06
N GLY A 7 22.48 -8.65 10.23
CA GLY A 7 22.91 -7.79 9.12
C GLY A 7 21.79 -7.35 8.17
N ARG A 8 20.52 -7.52 8.52
CA ARG A 8 19.39 -7.17 7.63
C ARG A 8 18.57 -6.02 8.18
N ILE A 9 18.22 -5.09 7.31
CA ILE A 9 17.34 -3.96 7.61
C ILE A 9 16.18 -3.96 6.59
N GLY A 10 14.97 -3.85 7.10
CA GLY A 10 13.79 -3.58 6.29
C GLY A 10 13.33 -2.15 6.50
N VAL A 11 13.14 -1.38 5.43
CA VAL A 11 12.61 -0.02 5.53
C VAL A 11 11.34 0.09 4.70
N ILE A 12 10.28 0.59 5.32
CA ILE A 12 9.01 0.90 4.64
C ILE A 12 8.83 2.41 4.70
N VAL A 13 8.62 3.01 3.55
CA VAL A 13 8.37 4.45 3.41
C VAL A 13 6.99 4.65 2.79
N GLU A 14 6.15 5.41 3.46
CA GLU A 14 4.82 5.78 3.00
C GLU A 14 4.83 7.25 2.59
N LEU A 15 4.56 7.51 1.33
CA LEU A 15 4.35 8.84 0.76
C LEU A 15 2.88 9.24 0.90
N PRO A 16 2.49 10.47 0.60
CA PRO A 16 1.09 10.86 0.56
C PRO A 16 0.27 9.96 -0.36
N ILE A 17 -0.94 9.60 0.08
CA ILE A 17 -1.86 8.79 -0.70
C ILE A 17 -2.16 9.47 -2.03
N GLY A 18 -2.22 8.68 -3.11
CA GLY A 18 -2.38 9.21 -4.46
C GLY A 18 -1.07 9.55 -5.18
N THR A 19 0.08 9.42 -4.51
CA THR A 19 1.39 9.57 -5.17
C THR A 19 1.51 8.52 -6.28
N ARG A 20 1.87 8.98 -7.48
CA ARG A 20 2.07 8.10 -8.63
C ARG A 20 3.33 7.27 -8.47
N THR A 21 3.33 6.06 -9.02
CA THR A 21 4.45 5.12 -8.93
C THR A 21 5.76 5.70 -9.47
N GLU A 22 5.71 6.54 -10.51
CA GLU A 22 6.88 7.18 -11.10
C GLU A 22 7.57 8.12 -10.09
N ILE A 23 6.77 8.92 -9.36
CA ILE A 23 7.27 9.82 -8.32
C ILE A 23 7.83 9.01 -7.14
N SER A 24 7.13 7.97 -6.73
CA SER A 24 7.60 7.06 -5.68
C SER A 24 8.94 6.43 -6.05
N LYS A 25 9.08 5.97 -7.29
CA LYS A 25 10.34 5.43 -7.80
C LYS A 25 11.47 6.46 -7.78
N GLU A 26 11.19 7.70 -8.15
CA GLU A 26 12.19 8.78 -8.13
C GLU A 26 12.69 9.07 -6.70
N ILE A 27 11.77 9.14 -5.72
CA ILE A 27 12.11 9.30 -4.31
C ILE A 27 12.90 8.08 -3.82
N GLY A 28 12.47 6.87 -4.18
CA GLY A 28 13.17 5.63 -3.86
C GLY A 28 14.61 5.59 -4.38
N MET A 29 14.83 6.05 -5.62
CA MET A 29 16.17 6.13 -6.20
C MET A 29 17.04 7.19 -5.50
N ARG A 30 16.48 8.33 -5.07
CA ARG A 30 17.23 9.32 -4.28
C ARG A 30 17.69 8.72 -2.95
N LEU A 31 16.79 8.06 -2.21
CA LEU A 31 17.14 7.39 -0.96
C LEU A 31 18.17 6.29 -1.16
N TYR A 32 17.99 5.46 -2.20
CA TYR A 32 18.93 4.41 -2.55
C TYR A 32 20.35 4.97 -2.79
N ASN A 33 20.48 5.98 -3.65
CA ASN A 33 21.78 6.57 -3.97
C ASN A 33 22.43 7.21 -2.74
N GLN A 34 21.65 7.95 -1.94
CA GLN A 34 22.14 8.55 -0.71
C GLN A 34 22.67 7.49 0.26
N TRP A 35 21.91 6.42 0.50
CA TRP A 35 22.32 5.39 1.46
C TRP A 35 23.51 4.57 0.98
N MET A 36 23.58 4.27 -0.32
CA MET A 36 24.76 3.56 -0.88
C MET A 36 26.04 4.40 -0.76
N GLU A 37 25.94 5.74 -0.81
CA GLU A 37 27.08 6.65 -0.62
C GLU A 37 27.42 6.84 0.87
N GLN A 38 26.40 6.99 1.70
CA GLN A 38 26.54 7.36 3.12
C GLN A 38 26.89 6.18 4.03
N TYR A 39 26.45 4.97 3.67
CA TYR A 39 26.62 3.74 4.46
C TYR A 39 27.46 2.69 3.71
N PRO A 40 28.79 2.75 3.81
CA PRO A 40 29.67 1.80 3.12
C PRO A 40 29.51 0.36 3.63
N GLU A 41 28.83 0.16 4.76
CA GLU A 41 28.49 -1.16 5.30
C GLU A 41 27.36 -1.87 4.52
N ILE A 42 26.70 -1.20 3.61
CA ILE A 42 25.65 -1.79 2.77
C ILE A 42 26.30 -2.59 1.64
N GLU A 43 26.08 -3.90 1.65
CA GLU A 43 26.49 -4.77 0.54
C GLU A 43 25.41 -4.88 -0.55
N VAL A 44 24.15 -5.03 -0.11
CA VAL A 44 23.02 -5.15 -1.00
C VAL A 44 21.90 -4.25 -0.54
N CYS A 45 21.40 -3.43 -1.44
CA CYS A 45 20.21 -2.65 -1.25
C CYS A 45 19.28 -2.85 -2.46
N ASN A 46 18.05 -3.26 -2.20
CA ASN A 46 17.02 -3.28 -3.23
C ASN A 46 15.76 -2.63 -2.70
N PHE A 47 14.96 -2.07 -3.58
CA PHE A 47 13.66 -1.55 -3.20
C PHE A 47 12.58 -1.85 -4.25
N THR A 48 11.36 -1.93 -3.77
CA THR A 48 10.16 -2.03 -4.59
C THR A 48 9.32 -0.78 -4.41
N ALA A 49 8.77 -0.27 -5.53
CA ALA A 49 7.84 0.85 -5.56
C ALA A 49 6.60 0.44 -6.35
N GLY A 50 5.43 0.74 -5.82
CA GLY A 50 4.18 0.47 -6.52
C GLY A 50 3.37 -0.67 -5.94
N GLN A 51 2.34 -1.04 -6.68
CA GLN A 51 1.41 -2.10 -6.29
C GLN A 51 1.92 -3.46 -6.81
N ALA A 52 2.04 -4.41 -5.91
CA ALA A 52 2.37 -5.78 -6.29
C ALA A 52 1.24 -6.41 -7.12
N SER A 53 1.59 -7.37 -7.98
CA SER A 53 0.60 -8.14 -8.72
C SER A 53 -0.33 -8.88 -7.75
N THR A 54 -1.64 -8.86 -8.05
CA THR A 54 -2.66 -9.56 -7.26
C THR A 54 -2.50 -11.09 -7.28
N ASP A 55 -1.69 -11.61 -8.19
CA ASP A 55 -1.46 -13.04 -8.35
C ASP A 55 -0.40 -13.59 -7.36
N ASN A 56 0.29 -12.69 -6.64
CA ASN A 56 1.28 -13.07 -5.65
C ASN A 56 0.68 -13.04 -4.24
N THR A 57 0.42 -14.23 -3.69
CA THR A 57 -0.15 -14.39 -2.35
C THR A 57 0.69 -13.73 -1.24
N PHE A 58 2.01 -13.68 -1.40
CA PHE A 58 2.90 -13.00 -0.46
C PHE A 58 2.81 -11.46 -0.54
N ALA A 59 2.44 -10.93 -1.69
CA ALA A 59 2.28 -9.49 -1.87
C ALA A 59 1.07 -8.95 -1.09
N SER A 60 0.06 -9.78 -0.86
CA SER A 60 -1.12 -9.41 -0.06
C SER A 60 -0.83 -9.34 1.45
N MET A 61 0.27 -9.93 1.91
CA MET A 61 0.68 -9.94 3.31
C MET A 61 1.54 -8.72 3.70
N SER A 62 2.02 -7.96 2.73
CA SER A 62 2.81 -6.75 2.96
C SER A 62 2.05 -5.51 2.52
N LYS A 63 2.28 -4.39 3.20
CA LYS A 63 1.76 -3.10 2.74
C LYS A 63 2.27 -2.82 1.34
N ASN A 64 1.37 -2.62 0.39
CA ASN A 64 1.72 -2.26 -0.96
C ASN A 64 0.76 -1.19 -1.51
N GLY A 65 1.24 -0.40 -2.45
CA GLY A 65 0.49 0.69 -3.07
C GLY A 65 1.41 1.60 -3.87
N SER A 66 0.86 2.41 -4.76
CA SER A 66 1.64 3.33 -5.59
C SER A 66 2.50 4.31 -4.78
N HIS A 67 2.10 4.59 -3.54
CA HIS A 67 2.74 5.52 -2.60
C HIS A 67 3.64 4.83 -1.58
N ILE A 68 3.84 3.50 -1.68
CA ILE A 68 4.63 2.72 -0.73
C ILE A 68 5.94 2.27 -1.37
N LEU A 69 7.02 2.48 -0.64
CA LEU A 69 8.37 2.00 -0.95
C LEU A 69 8.79 1.01 0.11
N THR A 70 9.30 -0.13 -0.30
CA THR A 70 9.85 -1.14 0.61
C THR A 70 11.28 -1.41 0.23
N PHE A 71 12.22 -1.14 1.15
CA PHE A 71 13.62 -1.42 0.98
C PHE A 71 14.01 -2.67 1.77
N ASN A 72 14.84 -3.50 1.16
CA ASN A 72 15.51 -4.62 1.81
C ASN A 72 17.00 -4.39 1.68
N ILE A 73 17.67 -4.29 2.81
CA ILE A 73 19.09 -3.93 2.91
C ILE A 73 19.81 -5.04 3.63
N SER A 74 20.93 -5.48 3.06
CA SER A 74 21.87 -6.39 3.71
C SER A 74 23.18 -5.66 3.94
N LEU A 75 23.68 -5.76 5.16
CA LEU A 75 24.94 -5.19 5.59
C LEU A 75 26.03 -6.28 5.59
N SER A 76 27.30 -5.86 5.50
CA SER A 76 28.46 -6.71 5.71
C SER A 76 28.45 -7.38 7.08
N ASP A 77 29.31 -8.34 7.30
CA ASP A 77 29.39 -9.09 8.55
C ASP A 77 29.69 -8.19 9.76
N PRO A 78 29.12 -8.49 10.95
CA PRO A 78 29.33 -7.68 12.16
C PRO A 78 30.77 -7.39 12.51
N GLY A 79 31.71 -8.32 12.19
CA GLY A 79 33.14 -8.17 12.44
C GLY A 79 33.85 -7.19 11.51
N GLU A 80 33.27 -6.87 10.36
CA GLU A 80 33.84 -5.99 9.35
C GLU A 80 33.24 -4.56 9.39
N ARG A 81 32.18 -4.38 10.15
CA ARG A 81 31.46 -3.09 10.27
C ARG A 81 32.05 -2.23 11.38
N LYS A 82 32.09 -0.92 11.12
CA LYS A 82 32.44 0.07 12.15
C LYS A 82 31.22 0.45 13.00
N ARG A 83 30.04 0.41 12.43
CA ARG A 83 28.76 0.77 13.08
C ARG A 83 27.93 -0.48 13.31
N THR A 84 27.22 -0.51 14.42
CA THR A 84 26.29 -1.58 14.74
C THR A 84 25.02 -1.45 13.89
N LEU A 85 24.28 -2.55 13.74
CA LEU A 85 22.99 -2.57 13.04
C LEU A 85 22.02 -1.52 13.62
N SER A 86 21.96 -1.39 14.94
CA SER A 86 21.09 -0.41 15.61
C SER A 86 21.49 1.03 15.29
N GLU A 87 22.79 1.34 15.34
CA GLU A 87 23.30 2.68 15.01
C GLU A 87 22.97 3.08 13.57
N ILE A 88 23.09 2.15 12.62
CA ILE A 88 22.73 2.40 11.20
C ILE A 88 21.22 2.63 11.08
N CYS A 89 20.39 1.82 11.75
CA CYS A 89 18.95 2.04 11.75
C CYS A 89 18.57 3.40 12.33
N ASP A 90 19.19 3.85 13.41
CA ASP A 90 18.92 5.16 14.02
C ASP A 90 19.34 6.32 13.10
N LEU A 91 20.45 6.16 12.39
CA LEU A 91 20.87 7.13 11.39
C LEU A 91 19.88 7.17 10.20
N MET A 92 19.45 6.03 9.70
CA MET A 92 18.44 5.95 8.63
C MET A 92 17.10 6.57 9.04
N ARG A 93 16.67 6.39 10.31
CA ARG A 93 15.46 7.08 10.84
C ARG A 93 15.62 8.60 10.81
N LYS A 94 16.82 9.12 11.14
CA LYS A 94 17.11 10.57 11.07
C LYS A 94 17.13 11.07 9.63
N ASP A 95 17.72 10.31 8.71
CA ASP A 95 17.72 10.66 7.30
C ASP A 95 16.30 10.78 6.77
N LEU A 96 15.45 9.78 7.04
CA LEU A 96 14.06 9.75 6.61
C LEU A 96 13.24 10.91 7.18
N ALA A 97 13.50 11.30 8.42
CA ALA A 97 12.85 12.46 9.05
C ALA A 97 13.20 13.80 8.36
N GLY A 98 14.30 13.85 7.61
CA GLY A 98 14.71 15.01 6.82
C GLY A 98 13.96 15.19 5.49
N TYR A 99 13.15 14.21 5.08
CA TYR A 99 12.39 14.25 3.82
C TYR A 99 10.95 14.71 4.05
N PRO A 100 10.57 15.91 3.63
CA PRO A 100 9.21 16.44 3.85
C PRO A 100 8.15 15.69 3.04
N GLU A 101 8.55 14.98 1.99
CA GLU A 101 7.66 14.18 1.16
C GLU A 101 7.24 12.87 1.84
N ILE A 102 7.97 12.43 2.87
CA ILE A 102 7.69 11.19 3.57
C ILE A 102 6.65 11.43 4.66
N LYS A 103 5.51 10.76 4.55
CA LYS A 103 4.43 10.86 5.54
C LYS A 103 4.66 9.96 6.75
N LYS A 104 5.09 8.72 6.49
CA LYS A 104 5.44 7.73 7.52
C LYS A 104 6.65 6.94 7.06
N SER A 105 7.48 6.53 7.98
CA SER A 105 8.59 5.63 7.70
C SER A 105 8.76 4.63 8.84
N GLN A 106 9.18 3.43 8.50
CA GLN A 106 9.48 2.36 9.46
C GLN A 106 10.84 1.78 9.11
N VAL A 107 11.71 1.66 10.12
CA VAL A 107 13.01 0.99 9.97
C VAL A 107 13.04 -0.18 10.93
N ASN A 108 13.01 -1.39 10.39
CA ASN A 108 12.92 -2.64 11.12
C ASN A 108 14.27 -3.36 11.11
N LEU A 109 14.72 -3.81 12.28
CA LEU A 109 15.88 -4.70 12.41
C LEU A 109 15.46 -6.13 11.99
N GLY A 110 16.26 -6.78 11.16
CA GLY A 110 16.04 -8.17 10.80
C GLY A 110 15.46 -8.42 9.41
N GLY A 111 15.14 -7.37 8.64
CA GLY A 111 14.57 -7.49 7.27
C GLY A 111 13.08 -7.83 7.25
N GLY A 112 12.43 -7.65 6.09
CA GLY A 112 10.98 -7.57 5.92
C GLY A 112 10.08 -8.66 6.51
N MET A 113 10.57 -9.87 6.75
CA MET A 113 9.76 -10.94 7.35
C MET A 113 10.14 -11.25 8.80
N SER A 114 11.29 -10.76 9.28
CA SER A 114 11.77 -10.97 10.64
C SER A 114 11.33 -9.88 11.63
N ALA A 115 10.52 -8.94 11.19
CA ALA A 115 9.92 -7.90 12.05
C ALA A 115 9.03 -8.47 13.19
N MET A 116 8.78 -9.78 13.19
CA MET A 116 8.01 -10.46 14.23
C MET A 116 8.82 -10.91 15.45
N GLY A 117 10.13 -10.65 15.55
CA GLY A 117 10.91 -11.31 16.59
C GLY A 117 12.04 -10.58 17.28
N GLY A 118 12.29 -9.30 17.04
CA GLY A 118 13.52 -8.62 17.54
C GLY A 118 13.32 -7.43 18.47
N GLU A 119 12.24 -6.73 18.39
CA GLU A 119 11.90 -5.60 19.26
C GLU A 119 10.82 -6.02 20.24
N THR A 120 10.91 -5.56 21.49
CA THR A 120 9.82 -5.73 22.45
C THR A 120 8.67 -4.82 21.99
N MET A 121 7.73 -5.38 21.28
CA MET A 121 6.50 -4.66 20.88
C MET A 121 5.48 -4.77 22.03
N LEU A 122 4.94 -3.64 22.40
CA LEU A 122 3.77 -3.57 23.28
C LEU A 122 2.55 -3.29 22.40
N ASP A 123 1.63 -4.22 22.37
CA ASP A 123 0.42 -4.09 21.57
C ASP A 123 -0.72 -3.60 22.46
N TYR A 124 -1.30 -2.46 22.09
CA TYR A 124 -2.52 -1.94 22.67
C TYR A 124 -3.67 -2.14 21.71
N GLU A 125 -4.74 -2.75 22.16
CA GLU A 125 -5.94 -2.97 21.37
C GLU A 125 -7.01 -1.95 21.79
N ILE A 126 -7.51 -1.18 20.85
CA ILE A 126 -8.59 -0.21 21.06
C ILE A 126 -9.83 -0.76 20.36
N TYR A 127 -10.88 -0.98 21.12
CA TYR A 127 -12.17 -1.45 20.64
C TYR A 127 -13.19 -0.33 20.62
N GLY A 128 -14.08 -0.33 19.63
CA GLY A 128 -15.17 0.64 19.57
C GLY A 128 -16.14 0.33 18.45
N TYR A 129 -17.23 1.08 18.42
CA TYR A 129 -18.30 0.95 17.42
C TYR A 129 -18.22 1.99 16.31
N SER A 130 -17.46 3.06 16.52
CA SER A 130 -17.28 4.16 15.58
C SER A 130 -15.82 4.34 15.23
N PHE A 131 -15.54 4.55 13.93
CA PHE A 131 -14.20 4.86 13.46
C PHE A 131 -13.67 6.18 14.03
N GLU A 132 -14.53 7.21 14.13
CA GLU A 132 -14.14 8.53 14.63
C GLU A 132 -13.69 8.48 16.08
N GLU A 133 -14.44 7.74 16.92
CA GLU A 133 -14.11 7.59 18.33
C GLU A 133 -12.81 6.81 18.52
N THR A 134 -12.66 5.67 17.85
CA THR A 134 -11.45 4.85 17.94
C THR A 134 -10.22 5.58 17.41
N ASP A 135 -10.35 6.36 16.34
CA ASP A 135 -9.25 7.16 15.79
C ASP A 135 -8.84 8.29 16.73
N SER A 136 -9.83 8.96 17.37
CA SER A 136 -9.57 10.01 18.36
C SER A 136 -8.81 9.46 19.59
N VAL A 137 -9.25 8.32 20.12
CA VAL A 137 -8.58 7.66 21.25
C VAL A 137 -7.17 7.21 20.88
N ALA A 138 -7.00 6.60 19.68
CA ALA A 138 -5.69 6.17 19.18
C ALA A 138 -4.71 7.32 19.02
N ALA A 139 -5.18 8.47 18.50
CA ALA A 139 -4.36 9.66 18.35
C ALA A 139 -3.91 10.22 19.71
N GLN A 140 -4.80 10.29 20.69
CA GLN A 140 -4.48 10.74 22.05
C GLN A 140 -3.48 9.79 22.72
N LEU A 141 -3.72 8.49 22.65
CA LEU A 141 -2.81 7.49 23.22
C LEU A 141 -1.44 7.54 22.55
N SER A 142 -1.39 7.66 21.22
CA SER A 142 -0.14 7.81 20.48
C SER A 142 0.65 9.03 20.92
N ALA A 143 -0.01 10.17 21.14
CA ALA A 143 0.64 11.38 21.63
C ALA A 143 1.26 11.17 23.02
N LEU A 144 0.52 10.55 23.94
CA LEU A 144 1.02 10.25 25.30
C LEU A 144 2.19 9.27 25.29
N LEU A 145 2.13 8.23 24.45
CA LEU A 145 3.18 7.20 24.37
C LEU A 145 4.50 7.74 23.80
N ARG A 146 4.43 8.68 22.85
CA ARG A 146 5.65 9.30 22.26
C ARG A 146 6.50 10.06 23.28
N ASP A 147 5.89 10.59 24.31
CA ASP A 147 6.59 11.34 25.36
C ASP A 147 7.25 10.44 26.43
N ILE A 148 7.02 9.12 26.36
CA ILE A 148 7.57 8.16 27.32
C ILE A 148 9.01 7.82 26.94
N LYS A 149 9.93 8.02 27.89
CA LYS A 149 11.34 7.67 27.68
C LYS A 149 11.49 6.15 27.48
N GLY A 150 12.11 5.76 26.37
CA GLY A 150 12.32 4.35 26.00
C GLY A 150 11.37 3.85 24.92
N VAL A 151 10.37 4.63 24.53
CA VAL A 151 9.55 4.35 23.35
C VAL A 151 10.28 4.91 22.14
N SER A 152 10.62 4.02 21.19
CA SER A 152 11.35 4.40 19.97
C SER A 152 10.40 4.81 18.86
N GLU A 153 9.24 4.15 18.76
CA GLU A 153 8.26 4.39 17.71
C GLU A 153 6.86 4.00 18.20
N VAL A 154 5.86 4.80 17.82
CA VAL A 154 4.44 4.51 18.07
C VAL A 154 3.73 4.39 16.73
N ARG A 155 3.06 3.26 16.52
CA ARG A 155 2.36 2.93 15.25
C ARG A 155 0.87 2.77 15.50
N ILE A 156 0.06 3.31 14.61
CA ILE A 156 -1.38 3.06 14.56
C ILE A 156 -1.63 2.17 13.35
N SER A 157 -2.28 1.01 13.54
CA SER A 157 -2.49 0.01 12.49
C SER A 157 -3.41 0.48 11.38
N ARG A 158 -4.31 1.42 11.68
CA ARG A 158 -5.22 1.92 10.65
C ARG A 158 -4.47 2.67 9.55
N SER A 159 -4.71 2.22 8.33
CA SER A 159 -4.27 2.93 7.14
C SER A 159 -5.08 4.21 6.96
N ASP A 160 -4.44 5.24 6.42
CA ASP A 160 -5.14 6.49 6.10
C ASP A 160 -6.26 6.24 5.09
N TYR A 161 -7.32 7.05 5.17
CA TYR A 161 -8.40 7.03 4.20
C TYR A 161 -7.87 7.31 2.80
N GLN A 162 -8.24 6.47 1.86
CA GLN A 162 -7.86 6.60 0.45
C GLN A 162 -9.02 7.17 -0.36
N PRO A 163 -8.75 8.10 -1.29
CA PRO A 163 -9.76 8.51 -2.25
C PRO A 163 -10.06 7.34 -3.19
N GLU A 164 -11.32 7.03 -3.36
CA GLU A 164 -11.81 6.02 -4.28
C GLU A 164 -12.99 6.55 -5.09
N TYR A 165 -13.12 6.07 -6.32
CA TYR A 165 -14.30 6.31 -7.12
C TYR A 165 -15.28 5.16 -6.92
N GLN A 166 -16.41 5.48 -6.31
CA GLN A 166 -17.50 4.54 -6.14
C GLN A 166 -18.54 4.73 -7.25
N VAL A 167 -18.91 3.64 -7.91
CA VAL A 167 -19.98 3.63 -8.90
C VAL A 167 -21.23 3.01 -8.28
N ASP A 168 -22.23 3.84 -8.01
CA ASP A 168 -23.51 3.42 -7.46
C ASP A 168 -24.48 3.15 -8.61
N PHE A 169 -24.65 1.88 -8.99
CA PHE A 169 -25.54 1.46 -10.05
C PHE A 169 -27.00 1.41 -9.58
N ASP A 170 -27.88 2.00 -10.38
CA ASP A 170 -29.32 1.93 -10.21
C ASP A 170 -29.85 0.60 -10.80
N ARG A 171 -30.41 -0.24 -9.95
CA ARG A 171 -30.90 -1.56 -10.35
C ARG A 171 -32.06 -1.49 -11.36
N GLU A 172 -32.92 -0.49 -11.26
CA GLU A 172 -34.04 -0.31 -12.19
C GLU A 172 -33.53 0.10 -13.58
N LYS A 173 -32.60 1.05 -13.64
CA LYS A 173 -31.96 1.47 -14.89
C LYS A 173 -31.17 0.32 -15.54
N LEU A 174 -30.48 -0.50 -14.77
CA LEU A 174 -29.81 -1.70 -15.26
C LEU A 174 -30.83 -2.67 -15.90
N ALA A 175 -31.93 -2.97 -15.19
CA ALA A 175 -32.94 -3.90 -15.67
C ALA A 175 -33.63 -3.39 -16.96
N LEU A 176 -33.99 -2.09 -17.05
CA LEU A 176 -34.57 -1.45 -18.23
C LEU A 176 -33.66 -1.55 -19.46
N ASN A 177 -32.33 -1.60 -19.26
CA ASN A 177 -31.35 -1.75 -20.33
C ASN A 177 -30.91 -3.20 -20.57
N GLY A 178 -31.55 -4.18 -19.93
CA GLY A 178 -31.22 -5.59 -20.09
C GLY A 178 -29.87 -5.97 -19.50
N LEU A 179 -29.46 -5.26 -18.45
CA LEU A 179 -28.19 -5.47 -17.71
C LEU A 179 -28.49 -5.91 -16.28
N ASN A 180 -27.54 -6.55 -15.66
CA ASN A 180 -27.52 -6.80 -14.22
C ASN A 180 -26.24 -6.21 -13.59
N LEU A 181 -26.25 -6.08 -12.27
CA LEU A 181 -25.14 -5.48 -11.52
C LEU A 181 -23.81 -6.19 -11.76
N ALA A 182 -23.82 -7.53 -11.75
CA ALA A 182 -22.61 -8.33 -11.93
C ALA A 182 -21.97 -8.09 -13.31
N THR A 183 -22.79 -8.06 -14.35
CA THR A 183 -22.34 -7.80 -15.72
C THR A 183 -21.75 -6.39 -15.83
N ALA A 184 -22.46 -5.36 -15.33
CA ALA A 184 -22.01 -3.98 -15.39
C ALA A 184 -20.71 -3.78 -14.61
N ALA A 185 -20.62 -4.31 -13.39
CA ALA A 185 -19.42 -4.21 -12.57
C ALA A 185 -18.21 -4.95 -13.19
N THR A 186 -18.43 -6.13 -13.78
CA THR A 186 -17.37 -6.88 -14.47
C THR A 186 -16.88 -6.14 -15.70
N TYR A 187 -17.78 -5.54 -16.46
CA TYR A 187 -17.42 -4.71 -17.61
C TYR A 187 -16.54 -3.53 -17.20
N LEU A 188 -16.95 -2.80 -16.18
CA LEU A 188 -16.21 -1.65 -15.65
C LEU A 188 -14.83 -2.07 -15.17
N ARG A 189 -14.75 -3.11 -14.32
CA ARG A 189 -13.49 -3.64 -13.82
C ARG A 189 -12.53 -4.00 -14.95
N ASN A 190 -13.00 -4.71 -15.96
CA ASN A 190 -12.17 -5.16 -17.08
C ASN A 190 -11.65 -4.01 -17.94
N ARG A 191 -12.38 -2.89 -18.03
CA ARG A 191 -11.94 -1.69 -18.76
C ARG A 191 -10.88 -0.90 -18.00
N ILE A 192 -11.02 -0.82 -16.67
CA ILE A 192 -10.11 -0.06 -15.80
C ILE A 192 -8.89 -0.88 -15.41
N ASN A 193 -9.10 -2.07 -14.84
CA ASN A 193 -8.02 -2.91 -14.31
C ASN A 193 -7.45 -3.88 -15.36
N GLY A 194 -8.16 -4.06 -16.46
CA GLY A 194 -7.83 -4.99 -17.51
C GLY A 194 -8.35 -6.41 -17.28
N ALA A 195 -8.40 -7.16 -18.35
CA ALA A 195 -8.69 -8.59 -18.37
C ALA A 195 -7.62 -9.30 -19.19
N THR A 196 -7.16 -10.47 -18.71
CA THR A 196 -6.28 -11.36 -19.49
C THR A 196 -7.12 -11.95 -20.63
N ALA A 197 -6.81 -11.54 -21.85
CA ALA A 197 -7.54 -11.96 -23.05
C ALA A 197 -7.00 -13.28 -23.62
N SER A 198 -5.70 -13.48 -23.56
CA SER A 198 -4.98 -14.68 -24.04
C SER A 198 -3.58 -14.70 -23.45
N GLN A 199 -2.84 -15.76 -23.78
CA GLN A 199 -1.43 -15.90 -23.40
C GLN A 199 -0.59 -15.98 -24.67
N PHE A 200 0.52 -15.29 -24.66
CA PHE A 200 1.57 -15.41 -25.67
C PHE A 200 2.63 -16.39 -25.16
N ARG A 201 3.01 -17.37 -26.01
CA ARG A 201 4.02 -18.38 -25.68
C ARG A 201 5.25 -18.19 -26.55
N GLU A 202 6.38 -18.07 -25.90
CA GLU A 202 7.68 -17.94 -26.56
C GLU A 202 8.76 -18.64 -25.73
N GLU A 203 9.59 -19.46 -26.37
CA GLU A 203 10.72 -20.18 -25.77
C GLU A 203 10.37 -21.02 -24.51
N GLY A 204 9.13 -21.48 -24.39
CA GLY A 204 8.65 -22.27 -23.25
C GLY A 204 8.09 -21.45 -22.10
N GLU A 205 8.12 -20.12 -22.20
CA GLU A 205 7.52 -19.19 -21.26
C GLU A 205 6.14 -18.73 -21.75
N GLU A 206 5.24 -18.44 -20.79
CA GLU A 206 3.89 -17.95 -21.07
C GLU A 206 3.73 -16.52 -20.53
N TYR A 207 3.31 -15.60 -21.41
CA TYR A 207 3.09 -14.19 -21.09
C TYR A 207 1.62 -13.85 -21.24
N ASP A 208 1.00 -13.29 -20.18
CA ASP A 208 -0.39 -12.86 -20.24
C ASP A 208 -0.57 -11.61 -21.09
N ILE A 209 -1.49 -11.68 -22.07
CA ILE A 209 -1.92 -10.52 -22.83
C ILE A 209 -3.09 -9.87 -22.11
N LYS A 210 -2.81 -8.76 -21.44
CA LYS A 210 -3.79 -7.98 -20.69
C LYS A 210 -4.36 -6.85 -21.54
N VAL A 211 -5.68 -6.81 -21.67
CA VAL A 211 -6.41 -5.78 -22.42
C VAL A 211 -7.14 -4.85 -21.45
N MET A 212 -6.86 -3.55 -21.57
CA MET A 212 -7.51 -2.50 -20.77
C MET A 212 -7.58 -1.20 -21.54
N TYR A 213 -8.31 -0.22 -21.05
CA TYR A 213 -8.29 1.13 -21.63
C TYR A 213 -6.92 1.76 -21.44
N ALA A 214 -6.48 2.52 -22.44
CA ALA A 214 -5.26 3.29 -22.37
C ALA A 214 -5.34 4.33 -21.22
N PRO A 215 -4.20 4.71 -20.62
CA PRO A 215 -4.18 5.59 -19.43
C PRO A 215 -4.99 6.88 -19.62
N GLU A 216 -4.97 7.48 -20.80
CA GLU A 216 -5.68 8.71 -21.13
C GLU A 216 -7.22 8.62 -21.06
N TYR A 217 -7.78 7.40 -21.09
CA TYR A 217 -9.22 7.14 -21.02
C TYR A 217 -9.69 6.62 -19.65
N ARG A 218 -8.89 6.78 -18.61
CA ARG A 218 -9.19 6.33 -17.23
C ARG A 218 -8.55 7.19 -16.15
N THR A 219 -8.49 8.50 -16.39
CA THR A 219 -7.83 9.46 -15.48
C THR A 219 -8.81 10.28 -14.66
N SER A 220 -10.04 10.39 -15.11
CA SER A 220 -11.05 11.27 -14.52
C SER A 220 -12.39 10.57 -14.26
N ILE A 221 -13.26 11.22 -13.47
CA ILE A 221 -14.65 10.76 -13.27
C ILE A 221 -15.38 10.72 -14.61
N ASP A 222 -15.19 11.73 -15.44
CA ASP A 222 -15.82 11.80 -16.76
C ASP A 222 -15.46 10.61 -17.65
N ASP A 223 -14.23 10.12 -17.57
CA ASP A 223 -13.82 8.94 -18.32
C ASP A 223 -14.59 7.70 -17.85
N ILE A 224 -14.74 7.53 -16.52
CA ILE A 224 -15.49 6.41 -15.93
C ILE A 224 -16.97 6.49 -16.32
N GLU A 225 -17.58 7.66 -16.23
CA GLU A 225 -18.98 7.91 -16.60
C GLU A 225 -19.29 7.62 -18.07
N ASN A 226 -18.32 7.84 -18.95
CA ASN A 226 -18.46 7.62 -20.39
C ASN A 226 -18.09 6.19 -20.83
N ILE A 227 -17.64 5.31 -19.93
CA ILE A 227 -17.44 3.89 -20.26
C ILE A 227 -18.75 3.28 -20.73
N VAL A 228 -18.70 2.58 -21.88
CA VAL A 228 -19.87 1.92 -22.48
C VAL A 228 -19.92 0.46 -22.02
N VAL A 229 -21.04 0.07 -21.44
CA VAL A 229 -21.38 -1.30 -21.08
C VAL A 229 -22.33 -1.87 -22.11
N TYR A 230 -22.08 -3.06 -22.64
CA TYR A 230 -22.92 -3.69 -23.64
C TYR A 230 -23.83 -4.75 -23.00
N ASN A 231 -25.12 -4.74 -23.36
CA ASN A 231 -26.05 -5.80 -22.96
C ASN A 231 -25.94 -7.02 -23.90
N ALA A 232 -26.71 -8.06 -23.60
CA ALA A 232 -26.71 -9.30 -24.39
C ALA A 232 -27.15 -9.13 -25.84
N GLN A 233 -27.91 -8.04 -26.15
CA GLN A 233 -28.35 -7.68 -27.48
C GLN A 233 -27.36 -6.81 -28.24
N GLY A 234 -26.21 -6.48 -27.66
CA GLY A 234 -25.19 -5.65 -28.26
C GLY A 234 -25.47 -4.13 -28.17
N LYS A 235 -26.51 -3.71 -27.42
CA LYS A 235 -26.81 -2.30 -27.19
C LYS A 235 -25.81 -1.76 -26.14
N GLY A 236 -25.06 -0.72 -26.50
CA GLY A 236 -24.14 0.00 -25.59
C GLY A 236 -24.91 1.06 -24.78
N VAL A 237 -24.65 1.12 -23.48
CA VAL A 237 -25.18 2.11 -22.53
C VAL A 237 -24.04 2.66 -21.69
N ARG A 238 -23.99 3.97 -21.49
CA ARG A 238 -22.92 4.59 -20.70
C ARG A 238 -23.16 4.40 -19.21
N VAL A 239 -22.08 4.33 -18.43
CA VAL A 239 -22.14 4.17 -16.96
C VAL A 239 -23.00 5.27 -16.32
N LYS A 240 -22.88 6.53 -16.74
CA LYS A 240 -23.70 7.65 -16.24
C LYS A 240 -25.21 7.50 -16.47
N GLU A 241 -25.62 6.69 -17.44
CA GLU A 241 -27.04 6.39 -17.69
C GLU A 241 -27.53 5.26 -16.76
N LEU A 242 -26.61 4.47 -16.20
CA LEU A 242 -26.88 3.31 -15.35
C LEU A 242 -26.73 3.59 -13.87
N GLY A 243 -26.06 4.69 -13.49
CA GLY A 243 -25.79 5.04 -12.12
C GLY A 243 -25.08 6.37 -11.95
N THR A 244 -24.49 6.59 -10.80
CA THR A 244 -23.71 7.78 -10.47
C THR A 244 -22.29 7.39 -10.05
N VAL A 245 -21.31 8.22 -10.40
CA VAL A 245 -19.92 8.08 -9.97
C VAL A 245 -19.63 9.16 -8.94
N VAL A 246 -19.19 8.77 -7.77
CA VAL A 246 -18.87 9.69 -6.68
C VAL A 246 -17.48 9.42 -6.14
N GLU A 247 -16.76 10.46 -5.79
CA GLU A 247 -15.50 10.35 -5.06
C GLU A 247 -15.81 10.23 -3.58
N ARG A 248 -15.21 9.23 -2.93
CA ARG A 248 -15.31 8.99 -1.49
C ARG A 248 -13.94 8.75 -0.90
N PHE A 249 -13.83 9.02 0.38
CA PHE A 249 -12.68 8.60 1.17
C PHE A 249 -13.07 7.39 1.99
N ALA A 250 -12.39 6.28 1.80
CA ALA A 250 -12.67 5.03 2.50
C ALA A 250 -11.40 4.46 3.15
N PRO A 251 -11.51 3.81 4.32
CA PRO A 251 -10.39 3.08 4.88
C PRO A 251 -10.11 1.86 3.97
N PRO A 252 -8.86 1.66 3.53
CA PRO A 252 -8.53 0.54 2.63
C PRO A 252 -8.68 -0.82 3.31
N THR A 253 -8.57 -0.86 4.65
CA THR A 253 -8.69 -2.07 5.46
C THR A 253 -9.55 -1.77 6.67
N ILE A 254 -10.44 -2.70 7.00
CA ILE A 254 -11.28 -2.66 8.20
C ILE A 254 -10.95 -3.90 9.03
N ASP A 255 -10.19 -3.70 10.12
CA ASP A 255 -9.84 -4.77 11.03
C ASP A 255 -10.93 -4.96 12.07
N ARG A 256 -11.29 -6.22 12.33
CA ARG A 256 -12.28 -6.58 13.32
C ARG A 256 -11.76 -7.73 14.18
N LYS A 257 -11.89 -7.60 15.49
CA LYS A 257 -11.65 -8.67 16.45
C LYS A 257 -12.93 -8.88 17.26
N ASP A 258 -13.35 -10.12 17.43
CA ASP A 258 -14.57 -10.48 18.14
C ASP A 258 -15.85 -9.75 17.65
N ARG A 259 -15.90 -9.42 16.34
CA ARG A 259 -16.97 -8.67 15.64
C ARG A 259 -17.01 -7.17 15.94
N GLU A 260 -16.14 -6.65 16.78
CA GLU A 260 -15.99 -5.22 17.05
C GLU A 260 -14.90 -4.61 16.17
N LEU A 261 -15.01 -3.31 15.88
CA LEU A 261 -13.93 -2.59 15.22
C LEU A 261 -12.72 -2.59 16.14
N SER A 262 -11.58 -2.97 15.59
CA SER A 262 -10.33 -3.03 16.34
C SER A 262 -9.26 -2.19 15.68
N LEU A 263 -8.54 -1.40 16.49
CA LEU A 263 -7.25 -0.84 16.16
C LEU A 263 -6.21 -1.66 16.92
N ILE A 264 -5.38 -2.38 16.19
CA ILE A 264 -4.37 -3.26 16.75
C ILE A 264 -3.01 -2.62 16.47
N HIS A 265 -2.13 -2.57 17.46
CA HIS A 265 -0.74 -2.09 17.47
C HIS A 265 -0.57 -0.57 17.58
N ILE A 266 -0.07 -0.18 18.70
CA ILE A 266 0.58 1.11 18.90
C ILE A 266 2.03 0.86 19.29
#